data_f7a66c3b00cb1ab873d05110b8de5dd5
#
_entry.id   f7a66c3b00cb1ab873d05110b8de5dd5
#
_cell.length_a   1.000
_cell.length_b   1.000
_cell.length_c   1.000
_cell.angle_alpha   90.00
_cell.angle_beta   90.00
_cell.angle_gamma   90.00
#
_symmetry.space_group_name_H-M   'P 1'
#
loop_
_entity.id
_entity.type
_entity.pdbx_description
1 polymer ?
#
loop_
_entity_poly.entity_id
_entity_poly.type
_entity_poly.pdbx_seq_one_letter_code
_entity_poly.pdbx_strand_id
1 'polypeptide(L)'
;MKTPLACNRSPLYAALLAAFSLGLSATSLTSPHSASAAEPTAAKMVEMKSTDAGTSQLFFDEAGRPIREIDATGSRLEIQYDKQGRMIEKRLSDKQGFSETTTYHYQGNQLVKVESPSMTERMEYDAHGRLIARTAEIHPVDSGKNQIFVTRFQYDPSNNSRDARPSGIMLPNGAALRVKAYSDGAFDVHAANFQLPAGLDGPLYSNSGNGKNGPQRVAMLASGLMDQLSFDPYGHVTGGATAILASPPSFDSILNQTRIRYDENGRWRLYDTLLQRQFPEYDEKGHLTRVKWQSPDKKELVERLRIGAATVGESQWQYRHDDRGNRIASAWMHQPALQGKSADRKQEASFLPGTHRYKNVPYDAAGRPLEWNGWKLRWHPGGQILSMTHKDGRSIQYSYNHRGERVARREDKQWTFYDYQDGLLHAEIGAQRPLMRSWWHHQGMPLLMIDALKADKTHDVRWILVDPRGLPYAALTPRNTLSWSQSFGPFGEVLHDTPYPSALKWQPQALSDAERRMADPALRFPGHWADPTTGLHFTKRGEYDPDTGRYLVPQPDVPKGSNPYLFRNGNPMRSALKGSSE
;
A
#
# COMPACT_ATOMS: atom_id res chain seq x y z
N MET A 1 34.78 -2.77 5.94
CA MET A 1 34.66 -1.95 4.73
C MET A 1 33.44 -1.04 4.92
N LYS A 2 33.63 0.27 4.89
CA LYS A 2 32.55 1.26 5.15
C LYS A 2 31.72 1.41 3.87
N THR A 3 30.46 1.00 3.89
CA THR A 3 29.47 1.31 2.85
C THR A 3 29.05 2.78 2.98
N PRO A 4 29.05 3.57 1.92
CA PRO A 4 28.58 4.96 1.97
C PRO A 4 27.03 4.98 1.96
N LEU A 5 26.45 5.64 2.95
CA LEU A 5 25.04 5.99 3.05
C LEU A 5 24.62 6.88 1.87
N ALA A 6 23.72 6.36 1.03
CA ALA A 6 23.06 7.15 -0.01
C ALA A 6 21.86 7.89 0.58
N CYS A 7 21.80 9.20 0.38
CA CYS A 7 20.87 10.07 1.05
C CYS A 7 20.09 10.95 0.07
N ASN A 8 18.76 10.95 0.16
CA ASN A 8 17.91 11.93 -0.51
C ASN A 8 16.55 12.23 0.13
N ARG A 9 16.29 11.78 1.33
CA ARG A 9 15.32 12.33 2.30
C ARG A 9 15.97 12.26 3.65
N SER A 10 15.40 13.00 4.57
CA SER A 10 15.73 12.93 5.96
C SER A 10 16.09 11.51 6.38
N PRO A 11 17.35 11.19 6.67
CA PRO A 11 17.73 9.90 7.23
C PRO A 11 17.03 9.63 8.57
N LEU A 12 16.55 10.68 9.23
CA LEU A 12 15.72 10.59 10.42
C LEU A 12 14.38 9.91 10.11
N TYR A 13 13.75 10.23 8.99
CA TYR A 13 12.49 9.59 8.60
C TYR A 13 12.73 8.13 8.22
N ALA A 14 13.82 7.82 7.54
CA ALA A 14 14.23 6.45 7.22
C ALA A 14 14.72 5.67 8.46
N ALA A 15 15.49 6.30 9.35
CA ALA A 15 15.97 5.71 10.61
C ALA A 15 14.83 5.50 11.62
N LEU A 16 13.84 6.40 11.67
CA LEU A 16 12.63 6.23 12.46
C LEU A 16 11.78 5.07 11.95
N LEU A 17 11.70 4.88 10.65
CA LEU A 17 11.00 3.75 10.04
C LEU A 17 11.72 2.41 10.31
N ALA A 18 13.05 2.40 10.31
CA ALA A 18 13.85 1.21 10.61
C ALA A 18 13.87 0.86 12.12
N ALA A 19 13.85 1.84 13.01
CA ALA A 19 13.85 1.60 14.47
C ALA A 19 12.55 0.97 14.98
N PHE A 20 11.43 1.15 14.26
CA PHE A 20 10.16 0.51 14.61
C PHE A 20 9.98 -0.91 14.05
N SER A 21 10.82 -1.32 13.08
CA SER A 21 10.77 -2.67 12.50
C SER A 21 11.74 -3.68 13.11
N LEU A 22 12.70 -3.23 13.93
CA LEU A 22 13.68 -4.08 14.60
C LEU A 22 13.45 -4.00 16.11
N GLY A 23 12.85 -5.05 16.68
CA GLY A 23 12.81 -5.26 18.12
C GLY A 23 14.21 -5.53 18.66
N LEU A 24 14.91 -4.49 19.07
CA LEU A 24 16.21 -4.60 19.72
C LEU A 24 16.04 -4.75 21.23
N SER A 25 16.40 -5.93 21.73
CA SER A 25 16.60 -6.25 23.14
C SER A 25 17.74 -5.41 23.72
N ALA A 26 17.45 -4.59 24.70
CA ALA A 26 18.45 -3.86 25.50
C ALA A 26 18.56 -4.47 26.89
N THR A 27 19.77 -4.85 27.25
CA THR A 27 20.17 -5.27 28.60
C THR A 27 20.25 -4.07 29.55
N SER A 28 19.81 -4.29 30.76
CA SER A 28 19.63 -3.39 31.90
C SER A 28 20.89 -2.72 32.43
N LEU A 29 20.77 -1.46 32.91
CA LEU A 29 21.42 -0.92 34.10
C LEU A 29 20.61 0.23 34.72
N THR A 30 20.65 0.35 36.04
CA THR A 30 19.70 0.95 36.96
C THR A 30 19.97 2.40 37.36
N SER A 31 18.87 3.14 37.62
CA SER A 31 18.49 4.08 38.71
C SER A 31 18.64 5.60 38.51
N PRO A 32 17.89 6.40 39.29
CA PRO A 32 17.11 7.52 38.77
C PRO A 32 17.63 8.91 39.18
N HIS A 33 17.24 9.97 38.46
CA HIS A 33 17.02 11.33 39.01
C HIS A 33 16.26 12.21 38.01
N SER A 34 15.29 12.93 38.51
CA SER A 34 14.53 13.97 37.84
C SER A 34 15.37 15.22 37.56
N ALA A 35 15.36 15.70 36.32
CA ALA A 35 15.87 17.02 35.97
C ALA A 35 15.10 17.57 34.76
N SER A 36 14.73 18.85 34.84
CA SER A 36 14.21 19.72 33.81
C SER A 36 14.93 19.53 32.48
N ALA A 37 14.16 19.34 31.40
CA ALA A 37 14.70 19.10 30.07
C ALA A 37 15.35 20.39 29.50
N ALA A 38 16.67 20.46 29.57
CA ALA A 38 17.45 21.36 28.74
C ALA A 38 17.42 20.86 27.28
N GLU A 39 17.42 21.77 26.30
CA GLU A 39 17.53 21.39 24.89
C GLU A 39 18.74 20.46 24.68
N PRO A 40 18.60 19.34 23.98
CA PRO A 40 19.72 18.42 23.78
C PRO A 40 20.82 19.10 22.96
N THR A 41 22.02 19.17 23.54
CA THR A 41 23.20 19.72 22.87
C THR A 41 23.63 18.80 21.75
N ALA A 42 23.70 19.29 20.52
CA ALA A 42 24.13 18.51 19.37
C ALA A 42 25.65 18.22 19.45
N ALA A 43 26.02 16.94 19.48
CA ALA A 43 27.41 16.50 19.45
C ALA A 43 27.97 16.41 18.02
N LYS A 44 27.11 16.17 17.02
CA LYS A 44 27.50 16.03 15.62
C LYS A 44 26.41 16.57 14.70
N MET A 45 26.84 17.29 13.65
CA MET A 45 25.99 17.75 12.56
C MET A 45 26.46 17.14 11.24
N VAL A 46 25.52 16.72 10.40
CA VAL A 46 25.76 16.24 9.04
C VAL A 46 24.91 17.06 8.08
N GLU A 47 25.54 17.65 7.09
CA GLU A 47 24.87 18.33 5.99
C GLU A 47 24.71 17.37 4.81
N MET A 48 23.52 17.35 4.22
CA MET A 48 23.18 16.51 3.07
C MET A 48 22.69 17.40 1.94
N LYS A 49 23.26 17.19 0.76
CA LYS A 49 22.94 17.96 -0.45
C LYS A 49 22.32 17.09 -1.52
N SER A 50 21.21 17.54 -2.06
CA SER A 50 20.51 16.90 -3.18
C SER A 50 20.14 17.95 -4.22
N THR A 51 20.28 17.62 -5.50
CA THR A 51 19.84 18.49 -6.60
C THR A 51 18.33 18.66 -6.63
N ASP A 52 17.59 17.67 -6.12
CA ASP A 52 16.14 17.66 -6.12
C ASP A 52 15.52 18.06 -4.78
N ALA A 53 16.09 17.61 -3.66
CA ALA A 53 15.56 17.87 -2.32
C ALA A 53 16.27 19.04 -1.59
N GLY A 54 17.22 19.71 -2.24
CA GLY A 54 17.96 20.81 -1.64
C GLY A 54 18.94 20.34 -0.56
N THR A 55 19.23 21.21 0.40
CA THR A 55 20.16 20.95 1.51
C THR A 55 19.38 20.73 2.79
N SER A 56 19.67 19.64 3.50
CA SER A 56 19.17 19.38 4.85
C SER A 56 20.31 19.19 5.85
N GLN A 57 20.03 19.49 7.11
CA GLN A 57 20.96 19.38 8.23
C GLN A 57 20.42 18.42 9.27
N LEU A 58 21.23 17.42 9.62
CA LEU A 58 20.93 16.45 10.68
C LEU A 58 21.84 16.66 11.87
N PHE A 59 21.25 16.61 13.05
CA PHE A 59 21.93 16.79 14.32
C PHE A 59 21.77 15.53 15.17
N PHE A 60 22.84 15.09 15.77
CA PHE A 60 22.89 13.88 16.59
C PHE A 60 23.37 14.23 18.00
N ASP A 61 22.91 13.46 18.99
CA ASP A 61 23.44 13.51 20.35
C ASP A 61 24.76 12.74 20.48
N GLU A 62 25.33 12.71 21.67
CA GLU A 62 26.59 12.00 21.97
C GLU A 62 26.48 10.46 21.77
N ALA A 63 25.28 9.91 21.90
CA ALA A 63 25.02 8.49 21.63
C ALA A 63 24.80 8.18 20.14
N GLY A 64 24.90 9.20 19.26
CA GLY A 64 24.69 9.05 17.82
C GLY A 64 23.21 8.96 17.40
N ARG A 65 22.28 9.30 18.30
CA ARG A 65 20.85 9.31 18.01
C ARG A 65 20.47 10.65 17.36
N PRO A 66 19.60 10.64 16.34
CA PRO A 66 19.15 11.88 15.71
C PRO A 66 18.22 12.66 16.67
N ILE A 67 18.54 13.94 16.90
CA ILE A 67 17.78 14.83 17.78
C ILE A 67 17.07 15.97 17.04
N ARG A 68 17.59 16.35 15.87
CA ARG A 68 16.99 17.42 15.07
C ARG A 68 17.33 17.26 13.60
N GLU A 69 16.37 17.62 12.76
CA GLU A 69 16.57 17.83 11.34
C GLU A 69 16.00 19.17 10.92
N ILE A 70 16.68 19.83 9.98
CA ILE A 70 16.18 21.01 9.28
C ILE A 70 16.23 20.71 7.78
N ASP A 71 15.07 20.68 7.12
CA ASP A 71 15.00 20.46 5.68
C ASP A 71 15.33 21.74 4.88
N ALA A 72 15.39 21.63 3.55
CA ALA A 72 15.71 22.74 2.67
C ALA A 72 14.69 23.89 2.71
N THR A 73 13.45 23.64 3.18
CA THR A 73 12.44 24.69 3.39
C THR A 73 12.61 25.42 4.72
N GLY A 74 13.44 24.86 5.61
CA GLY A 74 13.62 25.27 6.98
C GLY A 74 12.57 24.69 7.94
N SER A 75 11.79 23.70 7.49
CA SER A 75 10.96 22.88 8.37
C SER A 75 11.85 22.09 9.31
N ARG A 76 11.38 21.91 10.55
CA ARG A 76 12.16 21.29 11.63
C ARG A 76 11.44 20.07 12.17
N LEU A 77 12.22 19.03 12.39
CA LEU A 77 11.87 17.87 13.21
C LEU A 77 12.81 17.88 14.41
N GLU A 78 12.26 17.84 15.62
CA GLU A 78 13.00 17.73 16.88
C GLU A 78 12.55 16.49 17.63
N ILE A 79 13.50 15.78 18.27
CA ILE A 79 13.25 14.52 18.97
C ILE A 79 13.92 14.58 20.34
N GLN A 80 13.18 14.14 21.35
CA GLN A 80 13.71 13.96 22.70
C GLN A 80 13.64 12.49 23.10
N TYR A 81 14.65 12.05 23.83
CA TYR A 81 14.79 10.70 24.33
C TYR A 81 14.87 10.68 25.87
N ASP A 82 14.35 9.62 26.47
CA ASP A 82 14.58 9.36 27.89
C ASP A 82 15.98 8.78 28.14
N LYS A 83 16.29 8.55 29.43
CA LYS A 83 17.58 7.97 29.88
C LYS A 83 17.84 6.57 29.34
N GLN A 84 16.78 5.82 28.96
CA GLN A 84 16.86 4.50 28.34
C GLN A 84 17.03 4.56 26.82
N GLY A 85 17.05 5.76 26.23
CA GLY A 85 17.19 5.96 24.80
C GLY A 85 15.88 5.80 24.01
N ARG A 86 14.73 5.77 24.68
CA ARG A 86 13.41 5.68 24.04
C ARG A 86 12.93 7.10 23.70
N MET A 87 12.31 7.26 22.52
CA MET A 87 11.71 8.53 22.11
C MET A 87 10.52 8.85 23.01
N ILE A 88 10.53 10.03 23.64
CA ILE A 88 9.45 10.54 24.49
C ILE A 88 8.68 11.70 23.86
N GLU A 89 9.32 12.45 22.97
CA GLU A 89 8.71 13.55 22.26
C GLU A 89 9.25 13.68 20.83
N LYS A 90 8.39 14.03 19.93
CA LYS A 90 8.69 14.42 18.55
C LYS A 90 7.93 15.70 18.22
N ARG A 91 8.62 16.76 17.78
CA ARG A 91 8.02 18.01 17.37
C ARG A 91 8.32 18.31 15.91
N LEU A 92 7.29 18.66 15.17
CA LEU A 92 7.36 19.13 13.80
C LEU A 92 6.95 20.60 13.73
N SER A 93 7.69 21.43 13.01
CA SER A 93 7.34 22.83 12.81
C SER A 93 7.84 23.36 11.48
N ASP A 94 7.22 24.43 10.98
CA ASP A 94 7.66 25.15 9.77
C ASP A 94 7.79 26.66 10.03
N LYS A 95 8.29 27.39 9.04
CA LYS A 95 8.41 28.85 9.07
C LYS A 95 7.08 29.58 8.90
N GLN A 96 5.99 28.86 8.56
CA GLN A 96 4.66 29.41 8.30
C GLN A 96 3.74 29.35 9.53
N GLY A 97 4.29 28.93 10.68
CA GLY A 97 3.56 28.85 11.96
C GLY A 97 2.90 27.50 12.24
N PHE A 98 3.11 26.48 11.41
CA PHE A 98 2.70 25.13 11.76
C PHE A 98 3.58 24.59 12.89
N SER A 99 2.97 23.98 13.91
CA SER A 99 3.67 23.27 14.97
C SER A 99 2.80 22.13 15.50
N GLU A 100 3.38 20.96 15.58
CA GLU A 100 2.75 19.75 16.08
C GLU A 100 3.71 18.99 16.99
N THR A 101 3.22 18.58 18.16
CA THR A 101 3.99 17.79 19.12
C THR A 101 3.32 16.43 19.30
N THR A 102 4.12 15.37 19.23
CA THR A 102 3.71 14.00 19.56
C THR A 102 4.45 13.54 20.80
N THR A 103 3.74 12.99 21.78
CA THR A 103 4.30 12.43 23.01
C THR A 103 4.12 10.92 23.08
N TYR A 104 5.11 10.22 23.65
CA TYR A 104 5.19 8.77 23.75
C TYR A 104 5.28 8.36 25.21
N HIS A 105 4.36 7.51 25.67
CA HIS A 105 4.27 7.05 27.04
C HIS A 105 4.57 5.57 27.14
N TYR A 106 5.41 5.22 28.10
CA TYR A 106 5.88 3.84 28.31
C TYR A 106 5.51 3.34 29.70
N GLN A 107 5.18 2.05 29.78
CA GLN A 107 5.10 1.30 31.04
C GLN A 107 6.18 0.20 30.98
N GLY A 108 7.21 0.31 31.82
CA GLY A 108 8.42 -0.49 31.62
C GLY A 108 9.01 -0.22 30.24
N ASN A 109 9.21 -1.27 29.44
CA ASN A 109 9.71 -1.18 28.07
C ASN A 109 8.60 -1.15 27.00
N GLN A 110 7.33 -1.15 27.39
CA GLN A 110 6.21 -1.20 26.46
C GLN A 110 5.69 0.20 26.19
N LEU A 111 5.49 0.54 24.92
CA LEU A 111 4.79 1.75 24.50
C LEU A 111 3.30 1.54 24.73
N VAL A 112 2.70 2.30 25.65
CA VAL A 112 1.28 2.13 26.01
C VAL A 112 0.39 3.22 25.45
N LYS A 113 0.95 4.39 25.10
CA LYS A 113 0.17 5.51 24.57
C LYS A 113 1.04 6.41 23.69
N VAL A 114 0.45 6.90 22.60
CA VAL A 114 1.01 7.97 21.77
C VAL A 114 -0.07 9.03 21.61
N GLU A 115 0.29 10.29 21.81
CA GLU A 115 -0.62 11.44 21.68
C GLU A 115 -0.08 12.44 20.67
N SER A 116 -0.90 12.82 19.73
CA SER A 116 -0.68 13.93 18.80
C SER A 116 -1.96 14.75 18.65
N PRO A 117 -1.91 15.96 18.08
CA PRO A 117 -3.12 16.75 17.86
C PRO A 117 -4.18 16.04 17.00
N SER A 118 -3.75 15.18 16.07
CA SER A 118 -4.64 14.47 15.14
C SER A 118 -5.14 13.13 15.67
N MET A 119 -4.43 12.50 16.63
CA MET A 119 -4.75 11.15 17.07
C MET A 119 -4.15 10.81 18.44
N THR A 120 -4.91 10.06 19.23
CA THR A 120 -4.41 9.34 20.40
C THR A 120 -4.45 7.83 20.11
N GLU A 121 -3.32 7.16 20.26
CA GLU A 121 -3.21 5.70 20.14
C GLU A 121 -2.91 5.09 21.50
N ARG A 122 -3.64 4.03 21.89
CA ARG A 122 -3.45 3.29 23.15
C ARG A 122 -3.21 1.82 22.83
N MET A 123 -2.25 1.22 23.52
CA MET A 123 -1.87 -0.18 23.40
C MET A 123 -2.01 -0.87 24.76
N GLU A 124 -2.67 -2.02 24.76
CA GLU A 124 -2.86 -2.87 25.93
C GLU A 124 -2.13 -4.19 25.73
N TYR A 125 -1.47 -4.67 26.77
CA TYR A 125 -0.65 -5.88 26.73
C TYR A 125 -1.09 -6.88 27.78
N ASP A 126 -0.91 -8.18 27.50
CA ASP A 126 -1.11 -9.23 28.49
C ASP A 126 0.12 -9.39 29.41
N ALA A 127 0.03 -10.33 30.36
CA ALA A 127 1.09 -10.62 31.31
C ALA A 127 2.39 -11.13 30.65
N HIS A 128 2.33 -11.64 29.41
CA HIS A 128 3.49 -12.09 28.63
C HIS A 128 4.08 -10.98 27.75
N GLY A 129 3.50 -9.78 27.79
CA GLY A 129 3.94 -8.62 27.01
C GLY A 129 3.48 -8.63 25.55
N ARG A 130 2.45 -9.39 25.20
CA ARG A 130 1.85 -9.46 23.85
C ARG A 130 0.74 -8.42 23.73
N LEU A 131 0.66 -7.74 22.60
CA LEU A 131 -0.37 -6.73 22.31
C LEU A 131 -1.75 -7.40 22.22
N ILE A 132 -2.67 -7.09 23.15
CA ILE A 132 -4.04 -7.63 23.15
C ILE A 132 -5.09 -6.66 22.63
N ALA A 133 -4.83 -5.36 22.70
CA ALA A 133 -5.71 -4.35 22.12
C ALA A 133 -4.93 -3.13 21.65
N ARG A 134 -5.40 -2.53 20.56
CA ARG A 134 -4.96 -1.25 20.05
C ARG A 134 -6.20 -0.39 19.80
N THR A 135 -6.23 0.80 20.38
CA THR A 135 -7.28 1.80 20.17
C THR A 135 -6.66 3.02 19.51
N ALA A 136 -7.16 3.38 18.33
CA ALA A 136 -6.82 4.61 17.63
C ALA A 136 -8.03 5.57 17.70
N GLU A 137 -7.85 6.69 18.40
CA GLU A 137 -8.84 7.75 18.54
C GLU A 137 -8.39 8.96 17.73
N ILE A 138 -9.07 9.23 16.63
CA ILE A 138 -8.76 10.32 15.70
C ILE A 138 -9.53 11.56 16.11
N HIS A 139 -8.82 12.70 16.17
CA HIS A 139 -9.31 14.01 16.56
C HIS A 139 -9.43 14.91 15.32
N PRO A 140 -10.57 14.90 14.60
CA PRO A 140 -10.73 15.74 13.44
C PRO A 140 -10.95 17.21 13.86
N VAL A 141 -10.24 18.10 13.19
CA VAL A 141 -10.43 19.56 13.41
C VAL A 141 -11.85 19.95 12.96
N ASP A 142 -12.58 20.67 13.80
CA ASP A 142 -13.93 21.21 13.54
C ASP A 142 -15.06 20.17 13.35
N SER A 143 -14.90 18.90 13.70
CA SER A 143 -15.97 17.90 13.57
C SER A 143 -16.82 17.73 14.84
N GLY A 144 -16.30 18.12 15.99
CA GLY A 144 -16.94 17.96 17.30
C GLY A 144 -17.08 16.51 17.77
N LYS A 145 -16.65 15.51 16.99
CA LYS A 145 -16.70 14.09 17.36
C LYS A 145 -15.43 13.36 16.93
N ASN A 146 -14.85 12.60 17.86
CA ASN A 146 -13.72 11.73 17.58
C ASN A 146 -14.20 10.45 16.86
N GLN A 147 -13.35 9.92 15.98
CA GLN A 147 -13.54 8.61 15.39
C GLN A 147 -12.63 7.61 16.08
N ILE A 148 -13.21 6.49 16.51
CA ILE A 148 -12.48 5.46 17.25
C ILE A 148 -12.44 4.18 16.41
N PHE A 149 -11.23 3.59 16.30
CA PHE A 149 -10.99 2.27 15.78
C PHE A 149 -10.38 1.41 16.87
N VAL A 150 -10.90 0.20 17.05
CA VAL A 150 -10.40 -0.76 18.03
C VAL A 150 -10.08 -2.07 17.35
N THR A 151 -8.82 -2.50 17.44
CA THR A 151 -8.39 -3.83 17.04
C THR A 151 -8.02 -4.64 18.27
N ARG A 152 -8.50 -5.89 18.38
CA ARG A 152 -8.16 -6.80 19.49
C ARG A 152 -7.51 -8.07 18.96
N PHE A 153 -6.52 -8.56 19.70
CA PHE A 153 -5.78 -9.77 19.37
C PHE A 153 -6.02 -10.85 20.42
N GLN A 154 -6.13 -12.07 19.96
CA GLN A 154 -6.23 -13.26 20.81
C GLN A 154 -5.03 -14.15 20.55
N TYR A 155 -4.55 -14.82 21.58
CA TYR A 155 -3.42 -15.74 21.51
C TYR A 155 -3.81 -17.10 22.04
N ASP A 156 -3.12 -18.14 21.56
CA ASP A 156 -3.26 -19.49 22.11
C ASP A 156 -2.81 -19.48 23.58
N PRO A 157 -3.68 -19.88 24.53
CA PRO A 157 -3.34 -19.91 25.94
C PRO A 157 -2.17 -20.86 26.29
N SER A 158 -1.90 -21.86 25.45
CA SER A 158 -0.79 -22.80 25.63
C SER A 158 0.56 -22.22 25.20
N ASN A 159 0.56 -21.14 24.39
CA ASN A 159 1.78 -20.50 23.91
C ASN A 159 2.05 -19.20 24.69
N ASN A 160 2.98 -19.29 25.64
CA ASN A 160 3.36 -18.15 26.48
C ASN A 160 4.51 -17.31 25.90
N SER A 161 4.95 -17.57 24.67
CA SER A 161 6.00 -16.78 24.03
C SER A 161 5.53 -15.34 23.78
N ARG A 162 6.39 -14.37 24.09
CA ARG A 162 6.17 -12.96 23.77
C ARG A 162 6.01 -12.73 22.26
N ASP A 163 6.71 -13.53 21.46
CA ASP A 163 6.72 -13.43 19.99
C ASP A 163 5.66 -14.33 19.34
N ALA A 164 4.72 -14.88 20.14
CA ALA A 164 3.62 -15.67 19.61
C ALA A 164 2.79 -14.88 18.60
N ARG A 165 2.41 -15.51 17.49
CA ARG A 165 1.49 -14.92 16.55
C ARG A 165 0.06 -14.97 17.10
N PRO A 166 -0.77 -13.95 16.85
CA PRO A 166 -2.17 -14.00 17.24
C PRO A 166 -2.91 -15.19 16.59
N SER A 167 -3.67 -15.92 17.38
CA SER A 167 -4.61 -16.96 16.93
C SER A 167 -5.97 -16.40 16.55
N GLY A 168 -6.22 -15.12 16.82
CA GLY A 168 -7.45 -14.43 16.44
C GLY A 168 -7.26 -12.92 16.43
N ILE A 169 -8.11 -12.26 15.64
CA ILE A 169 -8.18 -10.80 15.54
C ILE A 169 -9.62 -10.35 15.45
N MET A 170 -9.99 -9.32 16.18
CA MET A 170 -11.22 -8.58 15.99
C MET A 170 -10.89 -7.26 15.29
N LEU A 171 -11.42 -7.10 14.10
CA LEU A 171 -11.23 -5.94 13.23
C LEU A 171 -12.01 -4.72 13.75
N PRO A 172 -11.65 -3.50 13.36
CA PRO A 172 -12.32 -2.27 13.82
C PRO A 172 -13.83 -2.24 13.55
N ASN A 173 -14.29 -2.89 12.49
CA ASN A 173 -15.73 -3.00 12.17
C ASN A 173 -16.47 -4.08 12.99
N GLY A 174 -15.81 -4.71 13.96
CA GLY A 174 -16.38 -5.73 14.84
C GLY A 174 -16.32 -7.16 14.29
N ALA A 175 -15.92 -7.38 13.05
CA ALA A 175 -15.73 -8.73 12.50
C ALA A 175 -14.56 -9.41 13.22
N ALA A 176 -14.79 -10.62 13.75
CA ALA A 176 -13.75 -11.42 14.38
C ALA A 176 -13.32 -12.59 13.49
N LEU A 177 -12.02 -12.73 13.32
CA LEU A 177 -11.37 -13.80 12.57
C LEU A 177 -10.56 -14.67 13.53
N ARG A 178 -10.58 -15.98 13.32
CA ARG A 178 -9.72 -16.95 14.01
C ARG A 178 -8.72 -17.51 13.02
N VAL A 179 -7.46 -17.53 13.40
CA VAL A 179 -6.37 -18.13 12.62
C VAL A 179 -5.95 -19.44 13.29
N LYS A 180 -6.08 -20.54 12.55
CA LYS A 180 -5.59 -21.86 12.96
C LYS A 180 -4.33 -22.18 12.18
N ALA A 181 -3.17 -22.15 12.83
CA ALA A 181 -1.90 -22.48 12.22
C ALA A 181 -1.58 -23.97 12.37
N TYR A 182 -0.84 -24.53 11.42
CA TYR A 182 -0.39 -25.91 11.37
C TYR A 182 1.14 -25.96 11.41
N SER A 183 1.69 -27.11 11.78
CA SER A 183 3.14 -27.31 11.96
C SER A 183 3.97 -27.20 10.68
N ASP A 184 3.35 -27.40 9.52
CA ASP A 184 3.96 -27.28 8.19
C ASP A 184 3.97 -25.85 7.63
N GLY A 185 3.50 -24.86 8.43
CA GLY A 185 3.36 -23.48 8.03
C GLY A 185 2.06 -23.16 7.30
N ALA A 186 1.19 -24.16 7.09
CA ALA A 186 -0.18 -23.93 6.61
C ALA A 186 -1.01 -23.24 7.69
N PHE A 187 -2.10 -22.58 7.28
CA PHE A 187 -3.06 -21.99 8.20
C PHE A 187 -4.43 -21.79 7.56
N ASP A 188 -5.44 -21.79 8.42
CA ASP A 188 -6.81 -21.46 8.06
C ASP A 188 -7.27 -20.20 8.77
N VAL A 189 -8.11 -19.41 8.10
CA VAL A 189 -8.80 -18.25 8.68
C VAL A 189 -10.29 -18.52 8.66
N HIS A 190 -10.91 -18.44 9.82
CA HIS A 190 -12.33 -18.66 10.02
C HIS A 190 -13.03 -17.40 10.50
N ALA A 191 -14.29 -17.22 10.12
CA ALA A 191 -15.18 -16.29 10.80
C ALA A 191 -15.41 -16.75 12.24
N ALA A 192 -15.29 -15.85 13.22
CA ALA A 192 -15.43 -16.20 14.63
C ALA A 192 -16.75 -15.70 15.26
N ASN A 193 -17.33 -14.62 14.74
CA ASN A 193 -18.54 -14.01 15.28
C ASN A 193 -19.58 -13.59 14.22
N PHE A 194 -19.40 -13.97 12.98
CA PHE A 194 -20.37 -13.76 11.90
C PHE A 194 -20.51 -15.03 11.06
N GLN A 195 -21.62 -15.11 10.33
CA GLN A 195 -21.92 -16.27 9.50
C GLN A 195 -21.71 -15.94 8.03
N LEU A 196 -21.23 -16.92 7.29
CA LEU A 196 -21.28 -16.91 5.83
C LEU A 196 -22.69 -17.27 5.35
N PRO A 197 -23.04 -16.93 4.09
CA PRO A 197 -24.28 -17.40 3.50
C PRO A 197 -24.42 -18.93 3.60
N ALA A 198 -25.64 -19.41 3.82
CA ALA A 198 -25.95 -20.84 3.95
C ALA A 198 -25.33 -21.69 2.81
N GLY A 199 -24.75 -22.83 3.17
CA GLY A 199 -24.05 -23.73 2.26
C GLY A 199 -22.58 -23.40 2.01
N LEU A 200 -22.02 -22.43 2.74
CA LEU A 200 -20.60 -22.10 2.71
C LEU A 200 -19.99 -22.41 4.10
N ASP A 201 -19.75 -23.67 4.34
CA ASP A 201 -19.14 -24.16 5.57
C ASP A 201 -17.61 -24.29 5.37
N GLY A 202 -16.84 -23.84 6.35
CA GLY A 202 -15.38 -23.98 6.32
C GLY A 202 -14.62 -22.68 6.53
N PRO A 203 -13.29 -22.70 6.30
CA PRO A 203 -12.47 -21.51 6.46
C PRO A 203 -12.76 -20.47 5.37
N LEU A 204 -12.75 -19.19 5.75
CA LEU A 204 -12.79 -18.07 4.81
C LEU A 204 -11.62 -18.12 3.83
N TYR A 205 -10.48 -18.55 4.34
CA TYR A 205 -9.22 -18.63 3.60
C TYR A 205 -8.37 -19.74 4.20
N SER A 206 -7.80 -20.59 3.36
CA SER A 206 -6.82 -21.60 3.72
C SER A 206 -5.54 -21.41 2.91
N ASN A 207 -4.40 -21.57 3.54
CA ASN A 207 -3.10 -21.60 2.89
C ASN A 207 -2.42 -22.94 3.16
N SER A 208 -2.04 -23.66 2.12
CA SER A 208 -1.45 -25.01 2.22
C SER A 208 0.01 -25.05 2.66
N GLY A 209 0.64 -23.92 2.97
CA GLY A 209 2.08 -23.90 3.27
C GLY A 209 2.96 -24.25 2.07
N ASN A 210 4.21 -24.63 2.32
CA ASN A 210 5.17 -25.04 1.28
C ASN A 210 4.89 -26.50 0.86
N GLY A 211 4.36 -26.69 -0.32
CA GLY A 211 4.08 -28.02 -0.88
C GLY A 211 5.36 -28.87 -1.07
N LYS A 212 5.23 -30.19 -0.96
CA LYS A 212 6.34 -31.18 -1.17
C LYS A 212 6.96 -31.11 -2.59
N ASN A 213 6.32 -30.47 -3.55
CA ASN A 213 6.69 -30.43 -4.96
C ASN A 213 7.34 -29.12 -5.42
N GLY A 214 7.99 -28.38 -4.52
CA GLY A 214 8.59 -27.08 -4.77
C GLY A 214 7.80 -25.92 -4.16
N PRO A 215 8.31 -24.69 -4.23
CA PRO A 215 7.67 -23.55 -3.61
C PRO A 215 6.36 -23.21 -4.34
N GLN A 216 5.27 -23.66 -3.79
CA GLN A 216 3.91 -23.35 -4.22
C GLN A 216 3.11 -22.77 -3.07
N ARG A 217 2.31 -21.75 -3.35
CA ARG A 217 1.29 -21.27 -2.44
C ARG A 217 -0.08 -21.63 -3.03
N VAL A 218 -0.86 -22.39 -2.29
CA VAL A 218 -2.24 -22.67 -2.62
C VAL A 218 -3.12 -22.04 -1.56
N ALA A 219 -3.98 -21.13 -1.97
CA ALA A 219 -5.02 -20.55 -1.15
C ALA A 219 -6.38 -21.11 -1.58
N MET A 220 -7.19 -21.48 -0.61
CA MET A 220 -8.57 -21.90 -0.84
C MET A 220 -9.52 -21.00 -0.07
N LEU A 221 -10.61 -20.62 -0.71
CA LEU A 221 -11.67 -19.82 -0.11
C LEU A 221 -12.90 -20.68 0.18
N ALA A 222 -13.72 -20.30 1.14
CA ALA A 222 -14.94 -21.03 1.53
C ALA A 222 -15.89 -21.34 0.35
N SER A 223 -15.84 -20.52 -0.69
CA SER A 223 -16.61 -20.69 -1.92
C SER A 223 -16.09 -21.79 -2.86
N GLY A 224 -15.06 -22.54 -2.47
CA GLY A 224 -14.35 -23.46 -3.36
C GLY A 224 -13.45 -22.75 -4.40
N LEU A 225 -13.23 -21.45 -4.29
CA LEU A 225 -12.25 -20.76 -5.12
C LEU A 225 -10.85 -21.13 -4.65
N MET A 226 -10.02 -21.57 -5.59
CA MET A 226 -8.62 -21.88 -5.37
C MET A 226 -7.77 -20.84 -6.11
N ASP A 227 -6.78 -20.28 -5.42
CA ASP A 227 -5.74 -19.44 -6.00
C ASP A 227 -4.38 -20.07 -5.74
N GLN A 228 -3.69 -20.46 -6.81
CA GLN A 228 -2.40 -21.14 -6.76
C GLN A 228 -1.33 -20.26 -7.37
N LEU A 229 -0.19 -20.16 -6.71
CA LEU A 229 1.02 -19.54 -7.23
C LEU A 229 2.17 -20.53 -7.22
N SER A 230 2.98 -20.51 -8.28
CA SER A 230 4.21 -21.28 -8.42
C SER A 230 5.40 -20.33 -8.44
N PHE A 231 6.50 -20.75 -7.82
CA PHE A 231 7.72 -19.96 -7.72
C PHE A 231 8.91 -20.75 -8.27
N ASP A 232 9.94 -20.03 -8.71
CA ASP A 232 11.23 -20.62 -8.99
C ASP A 232 12.05 -20.84 -7.70
N PRO A 233 13.22 -21.48 -7.76
CA PRO A 233 14.08 -21.66 -6.58
C PRO A 233 14.58 -20.35 -5.94
N TYR A 234 14.48 -19.24 -6.66
CA TYR A 234 14.85 -17.90 -6.16
C TYR A 234 13.67 -17.13 -5.56
N GLY A 235 12.50 -17.76 -5.51
CA GLY A 235 11.28 -17.16 -4.94
C GLY A 235 10.54 -16.20 -5.90
N HIS A 236 10.86 -16.20 -7.19
CA HIS A 236 10.10 -15.43 -8.17
C HIS A 236 8.85 -16.19 -8.62
N VAL A 237 7.73 -15.49 -8.76
CA VAL A 237 6.48 -16.07 -9.28
C VAL A 237 6.67 -16.47 -10.75
N THR A 238 6.55 -17.75 -11.07
CA THR A 238 6.64 -18.27 -12.45
C THR A 238 5.28 -18.51 -13.08
N GLY A 239 4.25 -18.65 -12.26
CA GLY A 239 2.89 -18.88 -12.75
C GLY A 239 1.88 -18.98 -11.64
N GLY A 240 0.64 -19.22 -12.03
CA GLY A 240 -0.45 -19.40 -11.10
C GLY A 240 -1.77 -19.70 -11.82
N ALA A 241 -2.77 -20.08 -11.05
CA ALA A 241 -4.13 -20.27 -11.54
C ALA A 241 -5.13 -19.91 -10.45
N THR A 242 -6.22 -19.26 -10.86
CA THR A 242 -7.39 -19.03 -10.03
C THR A 242 -8.54 -19.84 -10.64
N ALA A 243 -9.12 -20.75 -9.88
CA ALA A 243 -10.19 -21.64 -10.36
C ALA A 243 -11.25 -21.88 -9.29
N ILE A 244 -12.48 -22.15 -9.71
CA ILE A 244 -13.53 -22.71 -8.84
C ILE A 244 -13.37 -24.23 -8.86
N LEU A 245 -13.22 -24.83 -7.69
CA LEU A 245 -13.22 -26.29 -7.57
C LEU A 245 -14.62 -26.82 -7.80
N ALA A 246 -14.87 -27.28 -9.02
CA ALA A 246 -16.09 -28.00 -9.37
C ALA A 246 -15.83 -29.52 -9.30
N SER A 247 -16.86 -30.29 -8.99
CA SER A 247 -16.78 -31.74 -9.06
C SER A 247 -17.74 -32.24 -10.16
N PRO A 248 -17.22 -32.78 -11.26
CA PRO A 248 -15.81 -32.98 -11.63
C PRO A 248 -15.11 -31.66 -12.05
N PRO A 249 -13.78 -31.58 -11.91
CA PRO A 249 -13.02 -30.42 -12.40
C PRO A 249 -13.22 -30.24 -13.90
N SER A 250 -13.56 -29.03 -14.32
CA SER A 250 -13.69 -28.68 -15.73
C SER A 250 -12.85 -27.47 -16.09
N PHE A 251 -12.48 -27.33 -17.36
CA PHE A 251 -11.81 -26.14 -17.86
C PHE A 251 -12.62 -24.86 -17.66
N ASP A 252 -13.94 -24.99 -17.60
CA ASP A 252 -14.86 -23.88 -17.37
C ASP A 252 -14.74 -23.31 -15.95
N SER A 253 -14.11 -24.05 -15.03
CA SER A 253 -13.86 -23.61 -13.66
C SER A 253 -12.62 -22.72 -13.51
N ILE A 254 -11.73 -22.65 -14.51
CA ILE A 254 -10.53 -21.80 -14.45
C ILE A 254 -10.92 -20.35 -14.76
N LEU A 255 -10.78 -19.48 -13.79
CA LEU A 255 -11.11 -18.05 -13.88
C LEU A 255 -9.95 -17.22 -14.40
N ASN A 256 -8.72 -17.58 -14.04
CA ASN A 256 -7.50 -16.96 -14.50
C ASN A 256 -6.35 -17.98 -14.47
N GLN A 257 -5.42 -17.82 -15.39
CA GLN A 257 -4.15 -18.55 -15.40
C GLN A 257 -3.05 -17.53 -15.66
N THR A 258 -1.99 -17.62 -14.90
CA THR A 258 -0.84 -16.70 -15.01
C THR A 258 0.42 -17.48 -15.34
N ARG A 259 1.22 -16.96 -16.27
CA ARG A 259 2.58 -17.42 -16.54
C ARG A 259 3.50 -16.23 -16.66
N ILE A 260 4.63 -16.28 -15.98
CA ILE A 260 5.66 -15.24 -16.05
C ILE A 260 6.95 -15.86 -16.56
N ARG A 261 7.59 -15.19 -17.51
CA ARG A 261 8.95 -15.51 -17.94
C ARG A 261 9.85 -14.32 -17.69
N TYR A 262 11.07 -14.60 -17.29
CA TYR A 262 12.07 -13.60 -16.95
C TYR A 262 13.14 -13.53 -18.04
N ASP A 263 13.79 -12.37 -18.17
CA ASP A 263 15.03 -12.20 -18.92
C ASP A 263 16.24 -12.58 -18.04
N GLU A 264 17.45 -12.52 -18.59
CA GLU A 264 18.70 -12.80 -17.89
C GLU A 264 18.98 -11.88 -16.69
N ASN A 265 18.33 -10.72 -16.63
CA ASN A 265 18.45 -9.74 -15.55
C ASN A 265 17.32 -9.88 -14.50
N GLY A 266 16.51 -10.96 -14.56
CA GLY A 266 15.39 -11.20 -13.65
C GLY A 266 14.20 -10.25 -13.85
N ARG A 267 14.09 -9.58 -15.01
CA ARG A 267 12.96 -8.71 -15.36
C ARG A 267 11.92 -9.51 -16.14
N TRP A 268 10.64 -9.14 -16.02
CA TRP A 268 9.57 -9.80 -16.77
C TRP A 268 9.79 -9.62 -18.27
N ARG A 269 9.83 -10.72 -19.02
CA ARG A 269 9.83 -10.75 -20.47
C ARG A 269 8.45 -11.08 -21.05
N LEU A 270 7.67 -11.83 -20.30
CA LEU A 270 6.32 -12.22 -20.62
C LEU A 270 5.49 -12.27 -19.34
N TYR A 271 4.32 -11.66 -19.36
CA TYR A 271 3.25 -11.88 -18.40
C TYR A 271 2.03 -12.34 -19.20
N ASP A 272 1.71 -13.63 -19.10
CA ASP A 272 0.67 -14.30 -19.86
C ASP A 272 -0.45 -14.67 -18.92
N THR A 273 -1.67 -14.26 -19.24
CA THR A 273 -2.89 -14.67 -18.57
C THR A 273 -3.80 -15.37 -19.55
N LEU A 274 -4.92 -15.95 -19.10
CA LEU A 274 -5.89 -16.59 -20.00
C LEU A 274 -6.31 -15.70 -21.17
N LEU A 275 -6.38 -14.41 -20.97
CA LEU A 275 -7.00 -13.47 -21.91
C LEU A 275 -6.07 -12.39 -22.41
N GLN A 276 -4.86 -12.27 -21.84
CA GLN A 276 -3.88 -11.24 -22.23
C GLN A 276 -2.46 -11.75 -22.17
N ARG A 277 -1.68 -11.39 -23.18
CA ARG A 277 -0.24 -11.53 -23.17
C ARG A 277 0.40 -10.16 -23.15
N GLN A 278 1.26 -9.92 -22.20
CA GLN A 278 1.98 -8.67 -22.03
C GLN A 278 3.47 -8.91 -22.25
N PHE A 279 4.07 -8.11 -23.11
CA PHE A 279 5.48 -8.16 -23.48
C PHE A 279 6.15 -6.85 -23.03
N PRO A 280 6.70 -6.79 -21.84
CA PRO A 280 7.45 -5.62 -21.39
C PRO A 280 8.85 -5.59 -22.00
N GLU A 281 9.30 -4.40 -22.38
CA GLU A 281 10.63 -4.08 -22.88
C GLU A 281 11.27 -3.00 -21.99
N TYR A 282 12.60 -3.02 -21.85
CA TYR A 282 13.32 -2.14 -20.94
C TYR A 282 14.53 -1.53 -21.60
N ASP A 283 14.95 -0.35 -21.13
CA ASP A 283 16.24 0.24 -21.47
C ASP A 283 17.39 -0.46 -20.69
N GLU A 284 18.64 -0.06 -20.99
CA GLU A 284 19.85 -0.58 -20.34
C GLU A 284 19.86 -0.33 -18.81
N LYS A 285 19.20 0.74 -18.34
CA LYS A 285 19.07 1.07 -16.92
C LYS A 285 17.92 0.31 -16.22
N GLY A 286 17.14 -0.47 -16.98
CA GLY A 286 16.03 -1.26 -16.48
C GLY A 286 14.71 -0.51 -16.37
N HIS A 287 14.59 0.71 -16.91
CA HIS A 287 13.31 1.41 -16.96
C HIS A 287 12.41 0.77 -18.02
N LEU A 288 11.13 0.67 -17.74
CA LEU A 288 10.14 0.18 -18.69
C LEU A 288 10.01 1.14 -19.88
N THR A 289 10.27 0.65 -21.10
CA THR A 289 10.16 1.46 -22.33
C THR A 289 8.93 1.13 -23.15
N ARG A 290 8.43 -0.11 -23.05
CA ARG A 290 7.24 -0.54 -23.78
C ARG A 290 6.54 -1.68 -23.07
N VAL A 291 5.23 -1.72 -23.17
CA VAL A 291 4.42 -2.92 -22.91
C VAL A 291 3.45 -3.10 -24.06
N LYS A 292 3.50 -4.24 -24.72
CA LYS A 292 2.52 -4.63 -25.72
C LYS A 292 1.56 -5.65 -25.11
N TRP A 293 0.27 -5.35 -25.11
CA TRP A 293 -0.77 -6.30 -24.74
C TRP A 293 -1.40 -6.87 -26.00
N GLN A 294 -1.51 -8.18 -26.05
CA GLN A 294 -2.14 -8.89 -27.16
C GLN A 294 -3.17 -9.87 -26.61
N SER A 295 -4.28 -10.00 -27.31
CA SER A 295 -5.16 -11.14 -27.10
C SER A 295 -4.43 -12.43 -27.48
N PRO A 296 -4.65 -13.54 -26.76
CA PRO A 296 -4.29 -14.87 -27.28
C PRO A 296 -4.96 -15.11 -28.64
N ASP A 297 -4.43 -16.06 -29.42
CA ASP A 297 -5.01 -16.43 -30.71
C ASP A 297 -6.52 -16.74 -30.57
N LYS A 298 -7.34 -16.24 -31.52
CA LYS A 298 -8.78 -16.47 -31.55
C LYS A 298 -9.13 -17.96 -31.44
N LYS A 299 -8.34 -18.83 -32.09
CA LYS A 299 -8.51 -20.27 -32.05
C LYS A 299 -8.29 -20.79 -30.63
N GLU A 300 -7.22 -20.36 -29.97
CA GLU A 300 -6.91 -20.71 -28.57
C GLU A 300 -8.00 -20.23 -27.59
N LEU A 301 -8.56 -19.04 -27.80
CA LEU A 301 -9.65 -18.51 -26.99
C LEU A 301 -10.96 -19.30 -27.16
N VAL A 302 -11.33 -19.64 -28.40
CA VAL A 302 -12.56 -20.40 -28.69
C VAL A 302 -12.43 -21.84 -28.23
N GLU A 303 -11.31 -22.50 -28.50
CA GLU A 303 -11.07 -23.91 -28.15
C GLU A 303 -10.90 -24.11 -26.62
N ARG A 304 -10.16 -23.23 -25.97
CA ARG A 304 -9.87 -23.37 -24.52
C ARG A 304 -10.93 -22.80 -23.61
N LEU A 305 -11.62 -21.74 -24.02
CA LEU A 305 -12.46 -20.95 -23.11
C LEU A 305 -13.93 -20.94 -23.49
N ARG A 306 -14.29 -21.47 -24.66
CA ARG A 306 -15.66 -21.38 -25.25
C ARG A 306 -16.23 -19.95 -25.21
N ILE A 307 -15.35 -18.94 -25.22
CA ILE A 307 -15.69 -17.52 -25.24
C ILE A 307 -15.66 -17.08 -26.70
N GLY A 308 -16.69 -16.39 -27.15
CA GLY A 308 -16.69 -15.75 -28.47
C GLY A 308 -15.46 -14.85 -28.60
N ALA A 309 -14.82 -14.83 -29.78
CA ALA A 309 -13.54 -14.17 -30.09
C ALA A 309 -13.48 -12.65 -29.85
N ALA A 310 -14.31 -12.12 -29.00
CA ALA A 310 -14.76 -10.74 -29.02
C ALA A 310 -14.23 -9.85 -27.92
N THR A 311 -13.24 -10.23 -27.11
CA THR A 311 -13.30 -9.68 -25.77
C THR A 311 -12.12 -8.88 -25.29
N VAL A 312 -10.95 -8.92 -25.91
CA VAL A 312 -9.80 -8.11 -25.49
C VAL A 312 -9.15 -7.48 -26.70
N GLY A 313 -9.15 -6.15 -26.73
CA GLY A 313 -8.42 -5.39 -27.72
C GLY A 313 -6.89 -5.48 -27.54
N GLU A 314 -6.16 -4.92 -28.47
CA GLU A 314 -4.73 -4.72 -28.35
C GLU A 314 -4.46 -3.37 -27.67
N SER A 315 -3.52 -3.34 -26.76
CA SER A 315 -3.06 -2.10 -26.11
C SER A 315 -1.54 -2.06 -26.14
N GLN A 316 -1.01 -0.86 -26.29
CA GLN A 316 0.41 -0.64 -26.26
C GLN A 316 0.73 0.61 -25.44
N TRP A 317 1.65 0.47 -24.51
CA TRP A 317 2.28 1.59 -23.81
C TRP A 317 3.70 1.75 -24.33
N GLN A 318 4.10 2.99 -24.52
CA GLN A 318 5.46 3.37 -24.89
C GLN A 318 5.93 4.48 -23.96
N TYR A 319 7.17 4.38 -23.50
CA TYR A 319 7.79 5.35 -22.62
C TYR A 319 9.18 5.68 -23.14
N ARG A 320 9.52 6.95 -23.12
CA ARG A 320 10.86 7.42 -23.48
C ARG A 320 11.45 8.17 -22.30
N HIS A 321 12.68 7.82 -21.96
CA HIS A 321 13.41 8.41 -20.85
C HIS A 321 14.61 9.20 -21.37
N ASP A 322 15.01 10.23 -20.64
CA ASP A 322 16.29 10.90 -20.84
C ASP A 322 17.42 10.15 -20.13
N ASP A 323 18.67 10.63 -20.29
CA ASP A 323 19.86 10.01 -19.68
C ASP A 323 19.84 9.98 -18.14
N ARG A 324 18.97 10.76 -17.51
CA ARG A 324 18.77 10.80 -16.06
C ARG A 324 17.64 9.89 -15.58
N GLY A 325 16.95 9.20 -16.50
CA GLY A 325 15.80 8.36 -16.21
C GLY A 325 14.49 9.16 -16.01
N ASN A 326 14.42 10.43 -16.43
CA ASN A 326 13.16 11.14 -16.46
C ASN A 326 12.31 10.65 -17.62
N ARG A 327 11.06 10.32 -17.39
CA ARG A 327 10.11 9.95 -18.46
C ARG A 327 9.69 11.20 -19.23
N ILE A 328 10.32 11.43 -20.39
CA ILE A 328 10.09 12.62 -21.24
C ILE A 328 8.92 12.45 -22.19
N ALA A 329 8.48 11.23 -22.45
CA ALA A 329 7.28 10.98 -23.23
C ALA A 329 6.62 9.67 -22.80
N SER A 330 5.30 9.65 -22.89
CA SER A 330 4.49 8.44 -22.79
C SER A 330 3.40 8.45 -23.86
N ALA A 331 3.11 7.27 -24.42
CA ALA A 331 2.01 7.05 -25.32
C ALA A 331 1.27 5.78 -24.91
N TRP A 332 -0.05 5.84 -24.94
CA TRP A 332 -0.91 4.69 -24.82
C TRP A 332 -1.83 4.65 -26.02
N MET A 333 -1.89 3.49 -26.66
CA MET A 333 -2.73 3.20 -27.80
C MET A 333 -3.58 2.00 -27.47
N HIS A 334 -4.86 2.08 -27.72
CA HIS A 334 -5.80 1.00 -27.51
C HIS A 334 -6.67 0.78 -28.74
N GLN A 335 -6.70 -0.46 -29.21
CA GLN A 335 -7.59 -0.92 -30.28
C GLN A 335 -8.57 -1.94 -29.69
N PRO A 336 -9.84 -1.62 -29.52
CA PRO A 336 -10.81 -2.57 -28.99
C PRO A 336 -11.00 -3.74 -29.95
N ALA A 337 -11.28 -4.93 -29.41
CA ALA A 337 -11.49 -6.15 -30.20
C ALA A 337 -12.79 -6.12 -31.03
N LEU A 338 -13.79 -5.37 -30.58
CA LEU A 338 -15.11 -5.17 -31.22
C LEU A 338 -15.46 -3.68 -31.25
N GLN A 339 -16.33 -3.30 -32.18
CA GLN A 339 -16.99 -2.00 -32.40
C GLN A 339 -16.81 -0.90 -31.30
N GLY A 340 -15.58 -0.65 -30.88
CA GLY A 340 -15.23 0.44 -29.97
C GLY A 340 -14.38 1.48 -30.70
N LYS A 341 -14.31 2.69 -30.16
CA LYS A 341 -13.41 3.71 -30.66
C LYS A 341 -11.99 3.42 -30.18
N SER A 342 -11.02 3.45 -31.08
CA SER A 342 -9.61 3.49 -30.71
C SER A 342 -9.36 4.70 -29.81
N ALA A 343 -8.59 4.50 -28.76
CA ALA A 343 -8.21 5.58 -27.85
C ALA A 343 -6.69 5.71 -27.86
N ASP A 344 -6.21 6.92 -28.09
CA ASP A 344 -4.80 7.25 -28.04
C ASP A 344 -4.59 8.38 -27.04
N ARG A 345 -3.61 8.19 -26.16
CA ARG A 345 -3.16 9.24 -25.23
C ARG A 345 -1.65 9.42 -25.43
N LYS A 346 -1.24 10.68 -25.57
CA LYS A 346 0.17 11.04 -25.65
C LYS A 346 0.44 12.15 -24.63
N GLN A 347 1.55 12.02 -23.93
CA GLN A 347 2.01 13.03 -22.98
C GLN A 347 3.50 13.25 -23.21
N GLU A 348 3.90 14.50 -23.19
CA GLU A 348 5.30 14.91 -23.22
C GLU A 348 5.61 15.70 -21.95
N ALA A 349 6.82 15.55 -21.46
CA ALA A 349 7.29 16.21 -20.27
C ALA A 349 8.68 16.77 -20.50
N SER A 350 8.94 17.94 -19.94
CA SER A 350 10.28 18.54 -19.88
C SER A 350 10.68 18.81 -18.46
N PHE A 351 11.99 18.71 -18.19
CA PHE A 351 12.55 18.81 -16.87
C PHE A 351 13.51 19.99 -16.77
N LEU A 352 13.67 20.52 -15.55
CA LEU A 352 14.67 21.53 -15.26
C LEU A 352 16.07 20.90 -15.42
N PRO A 353 17.02 21.61 -16.08
CA PRO A 353 18.35 21.08 -16.32
C PRO A 353 19.02 20.59 -15.03
N GLY A 354 19.61 19.41 -15.09
CA GLY A 354 20.33 18.84 -13.96
C GLY A 354 19.47 18.26 -12.82
N THR A 355 18.15 18.27 -12.95
CA THR A 355 17.21 17.80 -11.93
C THR A 355 16.23 16.77 -12.50
N HIS A 356 15.37 16.22 -11.61
CA HIS A 356 14.22 15.38 -11.97
C HIS A 356 12.89 16.11 -11.76
N ARG A 357 12.89 17.45 -11.70
CA ARG A 357 11.73 18.32 -11.52
C ARG A 357 11.16 18.73 -12.88
N TYR A 358 9.84 18.70 -13.04
CA TYR A 358 9.19 19.20 -14.25
C TYR A 358 9.43 20.70 -14.43
N LYS A 359 9.71 21.12 -15.67
CA LYS A 359 9.99 22.53 -16.00
C LYS A 359 8.82 23.46 -15.70
N ASN A 360 7.59 22.99 -15.94
CA ASN A 360 6.36 23.80 -15.86
C ASN A 360 5.59 23.60 -14.53
N VAL A 361 6.22 23.00 -13.52
CA VAL A 361 5.64 22.80 -12.20
C VAL A 361 6.47 23.56 -11.18
N PRO A 362 5.89 24.45 -10.36
CA PRO A 362 6.60 25.11 -9.28
C PRO A 362 6.89 24.12 -8.16
N TYR A 363 8.09 24.21 -7.58
CA TYR A 363 8.53 23.35 -6.48
C TYR A 363 9.01 24.19 -5.29
N ASP A 364 8.86 23.65 -4.10
CA ASP A 364 9.55 24.19 -2.93
C ASP A 364 11.04 23.78 -2.92
N ALA A 365 11.78 24.29 -1.94
CA ALA A 365 13.21 24.02 -1.81
C ALA A 365 13.51 22.52 -1.53
N ALA A 366 12.58 21.77 -0.95
CA ALA A 366 12.69 20.33 -0.69
C ALA A 366 12.26 19.44 -1.88
N GLY A 367 11.98 20.04 -3.04
CA GLY A 367 11.61 19.30 -4.26
C GLY A 367 10.17 18.78 -4.29
N ARG A 368 9.30 19.37 -3.48
CA ARG A 368 7.88 19.02 -3.45
C ARG A 368 7.12 19.98 -4.38
N PRO A 369 6.26 19.51 -5.30
CA PRO A 369 5.50 20.38 -6.17
C PRO A 369 4.51 21.25 -5.37
N LEU A 370 4.36 22.50 -5.76
CA LEU A 370 3.38 23.42 -5.20
C LEU A 370 2.06 23.39 -5.96
N GLU A 371 2.08 22.84 -7.18
CA GLU A 371 0.92 22.61 -8.00
C GLU A 371 1.01 21.23 -8.69
N TRP A 372 -0.12 20.51 -8.80
CA TRP A 372 -0.19 19.22 -9.50
C TRP A 372 -1.59 18.96 -10.03
N ASN A 373 -1.71 18.67 -11.33
CA ASN A 373 -2.99 18.33 -11.99
C ASN A 373 -4.14 19.31 -11.67
N GLY A 374 -3.84 20.61 -11.62
CA GLY A 374 -4.82 21.66 -11.33
C GLY A 374 -5.09 21.90 -9.83
N TRP A 375 -4.41 21.19 -8.96
CA TRP A 375 -4.45 21.37 -7.51
C TRP A 375 -3.27 22.20 -7.04
N LYS A 376 -3.50 23.21 -6.19
CA LYS A 376 -2.48 23.87 -5.37
C LYS A 376 -2.23 23.04 -4.12
N LEU A 377 -0.98 22.77 -3.80
CA LEU A 377 -0.58 21.88 -2.72
C LEU A 377 0.08 22.68 -1.58
N ARG A 378 -0.34 22.36 -0.34
CA ARG A 378 0.36 22.79 0.88
C ARG A 378 0.92 21.55 1.55
N TRP A 379 2.20 21.63 1.93
CA TRP A 379 2.93 20.50 2.50
C TRP A 379 2.98 20.56 4.03
N HIS A 380 2.83 19.42 4.65
CA HIS A 380 3.13 19.18 6.05
C HIS A 380 4.66 19.14 6.24
N PRO A 381 5.23 19.64 7.37
CA PRO A 381 6.68 19.56 7.62
C PRO A 381 7.26 18.15 7.53
N GLY A 382 6.47 17.13 7.81
CA GLY A 382 6.83 15.72 7.64
C GLY A 382 6.88 15.22 6.19
N GLY A 383 6.61 16.07 5.19
CA GLY A 383 6.70 15.74 3.77
C GLY A 383 5.44 15.14 3.14
N GLN A 384 4.31 15.12 3.85
CA GLN A 384 2.98 14.73 3.33
C GLN A 384 2.22 15.97 2.86
N ILE A 385 1.19 15.79 2.03
CA ILE A 385 0.29 16.88 1.63
C ILE A 385 -0.65 17.23 2.80
N LEU A 386 -0.60 18.46 3.30
CA LEU A 386 -1.49 18.96 4.34
C LEU A 386 -2.86 19.34 3.79
N SER A 387 -2.88 20.01 2.64
CA SER A 387 -4.11 20.38 1.95
C SER A 387 -3.91 20.57 0.47
N MET A 388 -5.01 20.42 -0.27
CA MET A 388 -5.09 20.65 -1.71
C MET A 388 -6.28 21.55 -2.00
N THR A 389 -6.10 22.53 -2.93
CA THR A 389 -7.18 23.38 -3.40
C THR A 389 -7.19 23.35 -4.94
N HIS A 390 -8.28 22.89 -5.51
CA HIS A 390 -8.44 22.82 -6.96
C HIS A 390 -8.90 24.18 -7.52
N LYS A 391 -8.59 24.44 -8.78
CA LYS A 391 -8.96 25.69 -9.48
C LYS A 391 -10.47 25.95 -9.57
N ASP A 392 -11.32 24.92 -9.41
CA ASP A 392 -12.77 25.03 -9.36
C ASP A 392 -13.33 25.33 -7.94
N GLY A 393 -12.47 25.50 -6.95
CA GLY A 393 -12.82 25.86 -5.58
C GLY A 393 -12.95 24.68 -4.62
N ARG A 394 -12.91 23.42 -5.09
CA ARG A 394 -12.88 22.24 -4.18
C ARG A 394 -11.62 22.27 -3.32
N SER A 395 -11.75 21.85 -2.07
CA SER A 395 -10.61 21.74 -1.17
C SER A 395 -10.63 20.42 -0.40
N ILE A 396 -9.43 19.89 -0.18
CA ILE A 396 -9.21 18.66 0.59
C ILE A 396 -8.17 18.95 1.66
N GLN A 397 -8.43 18.51 2.89
CA GLN A 397 -7.51 18.59 4.01
C GLN A 397 -7.21 17.19 4.52
N TYR A 398 -5.99 16.98 4.99
CA TYR A 398 -5.53 15.69 5.49
C TYR A 398 -4.92 15.82 6.89
N SER A 399 -5.10 14.79 7.70
CA SER A 399 -4.44 14.64 9.00
C SER A 399 -3.65 13.33 9.03
N TYR A 400 -2.55 13.32 9.76
CA TYR A 400 -1.61 12.22 9.80
C TYR A 400 -1.33 11.79 11.23
N ASN A 401 -1.09 10.50 11.44
CA ASN A 401 -0.61 10.00 12.72
C ASN A 401 0.91 10.20 12.86
N HIS A 402 1.44 9.83 14.00
CA HIS A 402 2.86 9.94 14.34
C HIS A 402 3.80 9.16 13.40
N ARG A 403 3.27 8.19 12.63
CA ARG A 403 4.00 7.41 11.62
C ARG A 403 3.93 8.03 10.21
N GLY A 404 3.20 9.15 10.04
CA GLY A 404 2.96 9.79 8.76
C GLY A 404 1.91 9.09 7.90
N GLU A 405 1.09 8.21 8.49
CA GLU A 405 -0.04 7.57 7.83
C GLU A 405 -1.26 8.50 7.89
N ARG A 406 -1.97 8.63 6.78
CA ARG A 406 -3.14 9.52 6.66
C ARG A 406 -4.32 8.94 7.44
N VAL A 407 -4.70 9.56 8.55
CA VAL A 407 -5.78 9.07 9.42
C VAL A 407 -7.11 9.77 9.18
N ALA A 408 -7.11 10.95 8.59
CA ALA A 408 -8.34 11.64 8.22
C ALA A 408 -8.18 12.42 6.91
N ARG A 409 -9.30 12.52 6.19
CA ARG A 409 -9.49 13.29 4.97
C ARG A 409 -10.79 14.08 5.10
N ARG A 410 -10.72 15.37 4.84
CA ARG A 410 -11.90 16.24 4.75
C ARG A 410 -11.99 16.81 3.35
N GLU A 411 -13.09 16.56 2.67
CA GLU A 411 -13.46 17.22 1.42
C GLU A 411 -14.72 18.03 1.68
N ASP A 412 -14.65 19.32 1.46
CA ASP A 412 -15.69 20.28 1.87
C ASP A 412 -16.03 20.14 3.36
N LYS A 413 -17.19 19.58 3.68
CA LYS A 413 -17.65 19.32 5.07
C LYS A 413 -17.71 17.83 5.40
N GLN A 414 -17.26 16.96 4.49
CA GLN A 414 -17.35 15.51 4.61
C GLN A 414 -16.04 14.91 5.09
N TRP A 415 -16.10 14.11 6.14
CA TRP A 415 -14.96 13.42 6.68
C TRP A 415 -14.91 11.96 6.23
N THR A 416 -13.68 11.48 6.01
CA THR A 416 -13.34 10.07 5.89
C THR A 416 -12.16 9.77 6.80
N PHE A 417 -12.25 8.68 7.57
CA PHE A 417 -11.26 8.27 8.56
C PHE A 417 -10.66 6.93 8.19
N TYR A 418 -9.41 6.76 8.53
CA TYR A 418 -8.61 5.60 8.16
C TYR A 418 -7.84 5.07 9.36
N ASP A 419 -7.74 3.75 9.45
CA ASP A 419 -6.89 3.06 10.41
C ASP A 419 -5.89 2.16 9.69
N TYR A 420 -4.72 1.95 10.29
CA TYR A 420 -3.62 1.17 9.71
C TYR A 420 -3.13 0.12 10.68
N GLN A 421 -2.79 -1.05 10.14
CA GLN A 421 -2.07 -2.10 10.82
C GLN A 421 -0.79 -2.41 10.02
N ASP A 422 0.37 -2.32 10.67
CA ASP A 422 1.68 -2.55 10.06
C ASP A 422 1.94 -1.75 8.78
N GLY A 423 1.42 -0.52 8.71
CA GLY A 423 1.54 0.37 7.56
C GLY A 423 0.61 0.06 6.38
N LEU A 424 -0.30 -0.90 6.55
CA LEU A 424 -1.33 -1.24 5.58
C LEU A 424 -2.69 -0.70 6.02
N LEU A 425 -3.49 -0.23 5.07
CA LEU A 425 -4.84 0.23 5.35
C LEU A 425 -5.66 -0.92 5.94
N HIS A 426 -6.15 -0.72 7.17
CA HIS A 426 -6.84 -1.75 7.96
C HIS A 426 -8.34 -1.49 8.09
N ALA A 427 -8.74 -0.21 8.20
CA ALA A 427 -10.14 0.17 8.21
C ALA A 427 -10.38 1.57 7.62
N GLU A 428 -11.61 1.78 7.15
CA GLU A 428 -12.13 3.04 6.61
C GLU A 428 -13.59 3.23 6.99
N ILE A 429 -13.96 4.49 7.32
CA ILE A 429 -15.35 4.93 7.47
C ILE A 429 -15.46 6.40 7.04
N GLY A 430 -16.56 6.78 6.39
CA GLY A 430 -16.74 8.18 5.97
C GLY A 430 -18.07 8.44 5.29
N ALA A 431 -18.26 9.67 4.84
CA ALA A 431 -19.52 10.10 4.25
C ALA A 431 -19.92 9.31 3.00
N GLN A 432 -18.94 8.95 2.15
CA GLN A 432 -19.17 8.11 0.97
C GLN A 432 -19.29 6.61 1.32
N ARG A 433 -18.91 6.24 2.54
CA ARG A 433 -18.95 4.87 3.06
C ARG A 433 -19.37 4.92 4.54
N PRO A 434 -20.68 5.02 4.80
CA PRO A 434 -21.21 5.20 6.17
C PRO A 434 -21.06 3.93 7.04
N LEU A 435 -20.80 2.77 6.41
CA LEU A 435 -20.51 1.52 7.09
C LEU A 435 -19.00 1.32 7.15
N MET A 436 -18.48 0.96 8.31
CA MET A 436 -17.05 0.73 8.49
C MET A 436 -16.62 -0.49 7.70
N ARG A 437 -15.65 -0.31 6.81
CA ARG A 437 -14.96 -1.35 6.07
C ARG A 437 -13.67 -1.70 6.77
N SER A 438 -13.34 -2.98 6.82
CA SER A 438 -12.03 -3.46 7.23
C SER A 438 -11.43 -4.39 6.20
N TRP A 439 -10.10 -4.44 6.16
CA TRP A 439 -9.34 -5.37 5.32
C TRP A 439 -8.49 -6.29 6.18
N TRP A 440 -8.40 -7.53 5.75
CA TRP A 440 -7.43 -8.47 6.28
C TRP A 440 -6.36 -8.74 5.22
N HIS A 441 -5.10 -8.61 5.63
CA HIS A 441 -3.94 -8.77 4.77
C HIS A 441 -3.13 -10.00 5.18
N HIS A 442 -2.51 -10.64 4.20
CA HIS A 442 -1.51 -11.66 4.42
C HIS A 442 -0.27 -11.36 3.58
N GLN A 443 0.91 -11.32 4.21
CA GLN A 443 2.18 -10.96 3.55
C GLN A 443 2.08 -9.66 2.73
N GLY A 444 1.40 -8.66 3.25
CA GLY A 444 1.22 -7.36 2.60
C GLY A 444 0.16 -7.33 1.48
N MET A 445 -0.48 -8.47 1.16
CA MET A 445 -1.54 -8.55 0.15
C MET A 445 -2.92 -8.51 0.81
N PRO A 446 -3.86 -7.71 0.31
CA PRO A 446 -5.24 -7.75 0.77
C PRO A 446 -5.89 -9.05 0.29
N LEU A 447 -6.52 -9.79 1.18
CA LEU A 447 -7.24 -11.02 0.86
C LEU A 447 -8.73 -10.91 1.11
N LEU A 448 -9.12 -10.25 2.20
CA LEU A 448 -10.51 -10.07 2.56
C LEU A 448 -10.83 -8.59 2.72
N MET A 449 -12.00 -8.21 2.24
CA MET A 449 -12.66 -6.95 2.49
C MET A 449 -13.98 -7.25 3.19
N ILE A 450 -14.21 -6.64 4.34
CA ILE A 450 -15.35 -6.94 5.20
C ILE A 450 -16.03 -5.62 5.55
N ASP A 451 -17.27 -5.46 5.09
CA ASP A 451 -18.12 -4.32 5.43
C ASP A 451 -19.02 -4.67 6.63
N ALA A 452 -19.09 -3.79 7.62
CA ALA A 452 -20.08 -3.90 8.68
C ALA A 452 -21.48 -3.71 8.08
N LEU A 453 -22.43 -4.59 8.39
CA LEU A 453 -23.82 -4.43 8.01
C LEU A 453 -24.61 -3.85 9.21
N LYS A 454 -25.66 -3.10 8.89
CA LYS A 454 -26.51 -2.44 9.90
C LYS A 454 -27.26 -3.48 10.73
N ALA A 455 -27.46 -3.20 11.99
CA ALA A 455 -28.44 -3.76 12.91
C ALA A 455 -28.40 -5.27 13.24
N ASP A 456 -28.11 -6.19 12.33
CA ASP A 456 -28.23 -7.64 12.55
C ASP A 456 -26.90 -8.36 12.82
N LYS A 457 -25.80 -7.63 12.99
CA LYS A 457 -24.42 -8.14 13.18
C LYS A 457 -23.91 -8.99 12.01
N THR A 458 -24.54 -8.92 10.87
CA THR A 458 -24.02 -9.56 9.67
C THR A 458 -22.89 -8.72 9.07
N HIS A 459 -22.00 -9.37 8.33
CA HIS A 459 -20.89 -8.73 7.64
C HIS A 459 -20.91 -9.16 6.18
N ASP A 460 -20.74 -8.19 5.28
CA ASP A 460 -20.54 -8.45 3.86
C ASP A 460 -19.06 -8.71 3.61
N VAL A 461 -18.75 -9.96 3.27
CA VAL A 461 -17.38 -10.42 3.03
C VAL A 461 -17.12 -10.50 1.54
N ARG A 462 -15.98 -10.00 1.09
CA ARG A 462 -15.50 -10.14 -0.28
C ARG A 462 -14.05 -10.58 -0.30
N TRP A 463 -13.75 -11.52 -1.20
CA TRP A 463 -12.38 -11.90 -1.49
C TRP A 463 -11.79 -10.97 -2.53
N ILE A 464 -10.57 -10.50 -2.28
CA ILE A 464 -9.83 -9.64 -3.19
C ILE A 464 -8.84 -10.50 -3.96
N LEU A 465 -8.95 -10.51 -5.28
CA LEU A 465 -8.00 -11.14 -6.16
C LEU A 465 -6.97 -10.10 -6.62
N VAL A 466 -5.69 -10.46 -6.51
CA VAL A 466 -4.56 -9.59 -6.88
C VAL A 466 -3.75 -10.22 -8.00
N ASP A 467 -3.24 -9.39 -8.89
CA ASP A 467 -2.27 -9.82 -9.88
C ASP A 467 -0.86 -9.99 -9.25
N PRO A 468 0.11 -10.60 -9.94
CA PRO A 468 1.46 -10.78 -9.39
C PRO A 468 2.19 -9.48 -9.02
N ARG A 469 1.79 -8.32 -9.53
CA ARG A 469 2.29 -7.00 -9.13
C ARG A 469 1.73 -6.56 -7.77
N GLY A 470 0.68 -7.25 -7.29
CA GLY A 470 -0.06 -6.93 -6.08
C GLY A 470 -1.22 -5.96 -6.30
N LEU A 471 -1.60 -5.70 -7.55
CA LEU A 471 -2.76 -4.87 -7.87
C LEU A 471 -4.05 -5.70 -7.74
N PRO A 472 -5.02 -5.28 -6.92
CA PRO A 472 -6.35 -5.86 -6.91
C PRO A 472 -7.02 -5.71 -8.28
N TYR A 473 -7.52 -6.78 -8.85
CA TYR A 473 -8.21 -6.73 -10.13
C TYR A 473 -9.68 -7.17 -10.06
N ALA A 474 -10.06 -7.87 -9.02
CA ALA A 474 -11.44 -8.31 -8.81
C ALA A 474 -11.76 -8.45 -7.31
N ALA A 475 -13.02 -8.24 -6.97
CA ALA A 475 -13.58 -8.58 -5.67
C ALA A 475 -14.79 -9.48 -5.85
N LEU A 476 -14.84 -10.60 -5.10
CA LEU A 476 -15.86 -11.63 -5.21
C LEU A 476 -16.67 -11.74 -3.93
N THR A 477 -17.98 -11.95 -4.10
CA THR A 477 -18.85 -12.33 -3.00
C THR A 477 -18.56 -13.77 -2.54
N PRO A 478 -19.05 -14.20 -1.37
CA PRO A 478 -18.95 -15.58 -0.91
C PRO A 478 -19.54 -16.64 -1.88
N ARG A 479 -20.39 -16.24 -2.81
CA ARG A 479 -20.96 -17.11 -3.85
C ARG A 479 -20.22 -17.02 -5.19
N ASN A 480 -18.98 -16.53 -5.19
CA ASN A 480 -18.16 -16.32 -6.38
C ASN A 480 -18.79 -15.37 -7.43
N THR A 481 -19.70 -14.49 -7.01
CA THR A 481 -20.24 -13.45 -7.89
C THR A 481 -19.29 -12.27 -7.93
N LEU A 482 -19.01 -11.75 -9.11
CA LEU A 482 -18.17 -10.58 -9.28
C LEU A 482 -18.88 -9.33 -8.74
N SER A 483 -18.35 -8.74 -7.67
CA SER A 483 -18.85 -7.49 -7.10
C SER A 483 -18.11 -6.26 -7.62
N TRP A 484 -16.85 -6.42 -8.03
CA TRP A 484 -16.03 -5.37 -8.58
C TRP A 484 -14.90 -5.95 -9.44
N SER A 485 -14.54 -5.25 -10.51
CA SER A 485 -13.34 -5.53 -11.29
C SER A 485 -12.77 -4.26 -11.92
N GLN A 486 -11.46 -4.23 -12.11
CA GLN A 486 -10.75 -3.10 -12.69
C GLN A 486 -9.51 -3.57 -13.44
N SER A 487 -9.30 -3.03 -14.64
CA SER A 487 -8.03 -3.16 -15.36
C SER A 487 -7.11 -1.98 -15.06
N PHE A 488 -5.81 -2.28 -14.99
CA PHE A 488 -4.77 -1.30 -14.73
C PHE A 488 -3.67 -1.37 -15.77
N GLY A 489 -3.19 -0.21 -16.16
CA GLY A 489 -1.96 -0.09 -16.93
C GLY A 489 -0.71 -0.49 -16.15
N PRO A 490 0.48 -0.40 -16.76
CA PRO A 490 1.73 -0.84 -16.14
C PRO A 490 2.04 -0.17 -14.81
N PHE A 491 1.79 1.13 -14.68
CA PHE A 491 2.08 1.91 -13.48
C PHE A 491 0.90 2.01 -12.50
N GLY A 492 -0.18 1.25 -12.73
CA GLY A 492 -1.37 1.24 -11.87
C GLY A 492 -2.40 2.30 -12.25
N GLU A 493 -2.24 2.96 -13.39
CA GLU A 493 -3.24 3.84 -13.98
C GLU A 493 -4.52 3.06 -14.29
N VAL A 494 -5.68 3.64 -13.96
CA VAL A 494 -6.99 3.02 -14.16
C VAL A 494 -7.38 3.06 -15.64
N LEU A 495 -7.78 1.92 -16.19
CA LEU A 495 -8.27 1.78 -17.56
C LEU A 495 -9.80 1.70 -17.52
N HIS A 496 -10.48 2.83 -17.74
CA HIS A 496 -11.93 2.95 -17.57
C HIS A 496 -12.74 2.12 -18.56
N ASP A 497 -12.23 1.92 -19.79
CA ASP A 497 -12.96 1.32 -20.89
C ASP A 497 -12.57 -0.14 -21.18
N THR A 498 -11.70 -0.71 -20.35
CA THR A 498 -11.23 -2.08 -20.49
C THR A 498 -11.61 -2.89 -19.24
N PRO A 499 -12.71 -3.65 -19.27
CA PRO A 499 -13.01 -4.56 -18.17
C PRO A 499 -11.87 -5.57 -18.01
N TYR A 500 -11.59 -5.99 -16.80
CA TYR A 500 -10.61 -7.05 -16.58
C TYR A 500 -11.08 -8.32 -17.31
N PRO A 501 -10.24 -8.94 -18.15
CA PRO A 501 -10.69 -9.99 -19.05
C PRO A 501 -11.29 -11.23 -18.37
N SER A 502 -10.83 -11.59 -17.17
CA SER A 502 -11.41 -12.70 -16.38
C SER A 502 -12.85 -12.40 -15.92
N ALA A 503 -13.26 -11.13 -15.86
CA ALA A 503 -14.62 -10.72 -15.53
C ALA A 503 -15.66 -11.18 -16.57
N LEU A 504 -15.24 -11.56 -17.76
CA LEU A 504 -16.13 -11.98 -18.84
C LEU A 504 -16.79 -13.35 -18.61
N LYS A 505 -16.17 -14.20 -17.78
CA LYS A 505 -16.81 -15.46 -17.35
C LYS A 505 -17.81 -15.28 -16.20
N TRP A 506 -17.75 -14.16 -15.53
CA TRP A 506 -18.62 -13.85 -14.41
C TRP A 506 -19.66 -12.85 -14.88
N GLN A 507 -20.91 -13.22 -14.88
CA GLN A 507 -21.96 -12.24 -15.12
C GLN A 507 -21.93 -11.21 -13.98
N PRO A 508 -21.52 -9.96 -14.24
CA PRO A 508 -21.60 -8.95 -13.23
C PRO A 508 -23.07 -8.72 -12.91
N GLN A 509 -23.41 -8.63 -11.64
CA GLN A 509 -24.64 -7.97 -11.26
C GLN A 509 -24.62 -6.57 -11.89
N ALA A 510 -25.74 -6.16 -12.50
CA ALA A 510 -25.89 -4.80 -13.02
C ALA A 510 -25.85 -3.84 -11.82
N LEU A 511 -24.65 -3.34 -11.52
CA LEU A 511 -24.42 -2.39 -10.43
C LEU A 511 -24.52 -0.96 -10.99
N SER A 512 -25.19 -0.09 -10.27
CA SER A 512 -25.12 1.35 -10.47
C SER A 512 -23.68 1.86 -10.26
N ASP A 513 -23.35 3.04 -10.78
CA ASP A 513 -22.01 3.62 -10.56
C ASP A 513 -21.71 3.88 -9.08
N ALA A 514 -22.72 4.17 -8.28
CA ALA A 514 -22.58 4.31 -6.83
C ALA A 514 -22.20 2.98 -6.17
N GLU A 515 -22.87 1.87 -6.53
CA GLU A 515 -22.56 0.54 -6.03
C GLU A 515 -21.19 0.06 -6.48
N ARG A 516 -20.77 0.37 -7.72
CA ARG A 516 -19.40 0.08 -8.20
C ARG A 516 -18.35 0.81 -7.39
N ARG A 517 -18.56 2.12 -7.11
CA ARG A 517 -17.65 2.89 -6.24
C ARG A 517 -17.61 2.32 -4.82
N MET A 518 -18.74 1.89 -4.28
CA MET A 518 -18.79 1.23 -2.98
C MET A 518 -18.13 -0.14 -2.99
N ALA A 519 -18.12 -0.84 -4.11
CA ALA A 519 -17.48 -2.14 -4.26
C ALA A 519 -15.95 -2.04 -4.48
N ASP A 520 -15.43 -0.88 -4.94
CA ASP A 520 -13.99 -0.65 -5.11
C ASP A 520 -13.29 -0.81 -3.75
N PRO A 521 -12.28 -1.69 -3.64
CA PRO A 521 -11.49 -1.83 -2.42
C PRO A 521 -10.64 -0.59 -2.13
N ALA A 522 -10.53 0.38 -3.04
CA ALA A 522 -9.62 1.54 -3.00
C ALA A 522 -8.13 1.18 -2.93
N LEU A 523 -7.79 -0.08 -2.70
CA LEU A 523 -6.42 -0.58 -2.65
C LEU A 523 -5.82 -0.66 -4.07
N ARG A 524 -4.51 -0.42 -4.17
CA ARG A 524 -3.74 -0.46 -5.42
C ARG A 524 -2.49 -1.33 -5.22
N PHE A 525 -1.31 -0.93 -5.66
CA PHE A 525 -0.09 -1.65 -5.30
C PHE A 525 0.01 -1.85 -3.78
N PRO A 526 0.74 -2.86 -3.29
CA PRO A 526 0.90 -3.07 -1.85
C PRO A 526 1.29 -1.80 -1.11
N GLY A 527 0.50 -1.44 -0.11
CA GLY A 527 0.66 -0.20 0.66
C GLY A 527 0.21 1.09 -0.05
N HIS A 528 -0.40 0.98 -1.23
CA HIS A 528 -1.02 2.09 -1.95
C HIS A 528 -2.54 2.03 -1.84
N TRP A 529 -3.20 3.16 -1.66
CA TRP A 529 -4.64 3.26 -1.84
C TRP A 529 -5.00 4.57 -2.55
N ALA A 530 -6.00 4.48 -3.43
CA ALA A 530 -6.38 5.59 -4.30
C ALA A 530 -7.25 6.60 -3.55
N ASP A 531 -6.91 7.89 -3.71
CA ASP A 531 -7.81 8.98 -3.34
C ASP A 531 -8.88 9.13 -4.44
N PRO A 532 -10.18 9.02 -4.10
CA PRO A 532 -11.24 8.97 -5.11
C PRO A 532 -11.43 10.27 -5.89
N THR A 533 -10.97 11.40 -5.36
CA THR A 533 -11.14 12.72 -5.97
C THR A 533 -9.95 13.13 -6.83
N THR A 534 -8.74 12.81 -6.37
CA THR A 534 -7.50 13.26 -7.02
C THR A 534 -6.89 12.21 -7.94
N GLY A 535 -7.26 10.94 -7.77
CA GLY A 535 -6.63 9.81 -8.46
C GLY A 535 -5.22 9.48 -7.98
N LEU A 536 -4.65 10.30 -7.10
CA LEU A 536 -3.35 10.01 -6.49
C LEU A 536 -3.45 8.82 -5.55
N HIS A 537 -2.40 8.03 -5.47
CA HIS A 537 -2.32 6.98 -4.47
C HIS A 537 -1.56 7.49 -3.24
N PHE A 538 -2.19 7.42 -2.09
CA PHE A 538 -1.50 7.61 -0.83
C PHE A 538 -0.63 6.38 -0.52
N THR A 539 0.57 6.62 -0.06
CA THR A 539 1.51 5.60 0.38
C THR A 539 2.30 6.09 1.58
N LYS A 540 2.93 5.18 2.31
CA LYS A 540 3.89 5.54 3.37
C LYS A 540 5.06 6.39 2.86
N ARG A 541 5.34 6.36 1.55
CA ARG A 541 6.40 7.13 0.88
C ARG A 541 5.93 8.50 0.38
N GLY A 542 4.69 8.87 0.60
CA GLY A 542 4.01 10.06 0.08
C GLY A 542 3.06 9.72 -1.06
N GLU A 543 2.53 10.73 -1.72
CA GLU A 543 1.59 10.57 -2.82
C GLU A 543 2.30 10.10 -4.09
N TYR A 544 1.68 9.12 -4.73
CA TYR A 544 2.11 8.54 -5.99
C TYR A 544 1.10 8.86 -7.08
N ASP A 545 1.57 9.32 -8.22
CA ASP A 545 0.74 9.54 -9.41
C ASP A 545 0.93 8.37 -10.39
N PRO A 546 -0.09 7.53 -10.61
CA PRO A 546 0.01 6.40 -11.51
C PRO A 546 0.15 6.80 -12.99
N ASP A 547 -0.41 7.93 -13.42
CA ASP A 547 -0.33 8.39 -14.81
C ASP A 547 1.12 8.76 -15.19
N THR A 548 1.85 9.36 -14.25
CA THR A 548 3.26 9.72 -14.46
C THR A 548 4.23 8.66 -13.96
N GLY A 549 3.77 7.69 -13.15
CA GLY A 549 4.61 6.65 -12.53
C GLY A 549 5.59 7.19 -11.51
N ARG A 550 5.25 8.31 -10.84
CA ARG A 550 6.13 9.06 -9.94
C ARG A 550 5.52 9.29 -8.57
N TYR A 551 6.37 9.33 -7.57
CA TYR A 551 6.04 10.00 -6.32
C TYR A 551 6.11 11.52 -6.50
N LEU A 552 5.28 12.26 -5.79
CA LEU A 552 5.33 13.73 -5.81
C LEU A 552 6.51 14.28 -5.01
N VAL A 553 7.10 13.47 -4.16
CA VAL A 553 8.25 13.86 -3.34
C VAL A 553 9.45 12.96 -3.63
N PRO A 554 10.68 13.51 -3.57
CA PRO A 554 11.87 12.69 -3.81
C PRO A 554 12.04 11.63 -2.72
N GLN A 555 12.32 10.40 -3.12
CA GLN A 555 12.51 9.27 -2.20
C GLN A 555 13.95 9.23 -1.67
N PRO A 556 14.15 8.96 -0.36
CA PRO A 556 15.48 9.05 0.26
C PRO A 556 16.37 7.85 0.00
N ASP A 557 15.75 6.69 -0.24
CA ASP A 557 16.41 5.37 -0.25
C ASP A 557 16.71 4.85 -1.65
N VAL A 558 16.78 5.76 -2.64
CA VAL A 558 17.19 5.38 -4.00
C VAL A 558 18.71 5.40 -4.17
N PRO A 559 19.28 4.52 -5.01
CA PRO A 559 20.71 4.53 -5.31
C PRO A 559 21.18 5.91 -5.80
N LYS A 560 22.40 6.30 -5.45
CA LYS A 560 22.99 7.55 -5.91
C LYS A 560 23.02 7.59 -7.45
N GLY A 561 22.53 8.70 -8.02
CA GLY A 561 22.43 8.89 -9.47
C GLY A 561 21.13 8.35 -10.10
N SER A 562 20.28 7.68 -9.32
CA SER A 562 18.93 7.30 -9.76
C SER A 562 17.95 8.46 -9.61
N ASN A 563 16.87 8.44 -10.37
CA ASN A 563 15.80 9.42 -10.26
C ASN A 563 14.98 9.17 -8.97
N PRO A 564 14.99 10.11 -7.99
CA PRO A 564 14.39 9.87 -6.68
C PRO A 564 12.85 9.92 -6.68
N TYR A 565 12.22 10.27 -7.78
CA TYR A 565 10.76 10.32 -7.87
C TYR A 565 10.16 9.04 -8.47
N LEU A 566 10.95 8.15 -9.08
CA LEU A 566 10.41 7.01 -9.79
C LEU A 566 9.90 5.90 -8.88
N PHE A 567 8.70 5.43 -9.17
CA PHE A 567 8.16 4.21 -8.57
C PHE A 567 8.95 3.00 -9.05
N ARG A 568 9.42 2.17 -8.09
CA ARG A 568 10.18 0.94 -8.37
C ARG A 568 11.33 1.15 -9.38
N ASN A 569 11.99 2.29 -9.32
CA ASN A 569 13.05 2.69 -10.24
C ASN A 569 12.62 2.61 -11.72
N GLY A 570 11.40 3.04 -12.05
CA GLY A 570 10.86 3.03 -13.41
C GLY A 570 10.45 1.65 -13.96
N ASN A 571 10.52 0.60 -13.15
CA ASN A 571 10.08 -0.75 -13.53
C ASN A 571 8.93 -1.24 -12.63
N PRO A 572 7.67 -0.97 -12.99
CA PRO A 572 6.50 -1.46 -12.26
C PRO A 572 6.19 -2.94 -12.52
N MET A 573 6.74 -3.51 -13.62
CA MET A 573 6.48 -4.87 -14.09
C MET A 573 7.37 -5.87 -13.35
N ARG A 574 7.11 -6.04 -12.04
CA ARG A 574 7.78 -7.05 -11.21
C ARG A 574 6.86 -7.54 -10.12
N SER A 575 7.11 -8.76 -9.68
CA SER A 575 6.31 -9.38 -8.63
C SER A 575 6.44 -8.60 -7.31
N ALA A 576 5.29 -8.40 -6.67
CA ALA A 576 5.22 -7.97 -5.28
C ALA A 576 5.18 -9.17 -4.32
N LEU A 577 4.90 -10.37 -4.85
CA LEU A 577 4.86 -11.62 -4.12
C LEU A 577 6.27 -12.24 -4.12
N LYS A 578 6.72 -12.70 -2.97
CA LYS A 578 7.96 -13.48 -2.82
C LYS A 578 7.60 -14.88 -2.35
N GLY A 579 8.30 -15.88 -2.87
CA GLY A 579 8.31 -17.21 -2.28
C GLY A 579 8.94 -17.17 -0.89
N SER A 580 8.52 -18.06 0.00
CA SER A 580 9.01 -18.15 1.38
C SER A 580 10.45 -18.73 1.44
N SER A 581 11.40 -18.01 0.88
CA SER A 581 12.83 -18.30 1.02
C SER A 581 13.56 -17.12 1.67
N GLU A 582 13.00 -16.62 2.79
CA GLU A 582 13.69 -15.80 3.78
C GLU A 582 13.08 -16.05 5.14
#